data_0ce9e3830442f5e63f9cb24565a922b1
#
_entry.id   0ce9e3830442f5e63f9cb24565a922b1
#
_cell.length_a   1.000
_cell.length_b   1.000
_cell.length_c   1.000
_cell.angle_alpha   90.00
_cell.angle_beta   90.00
_cell.angle_gamma   90.00
#
_symmetry.space_group_name_H-M   'P 1'
#
loop_
_entity.id
_entity.type
_entity.pdbx_description
1 polymer ?
#
loop_
_entity_poly.entity_id
_entity_poly.type
_entity_poly.pdbx_seq_one_letter_code
_entity_poly.pdbx_strand_id
1 'polypeptide(L)'
;MKRTILTFAVACLMASMGYAQSAKEVKQTYQQLSIFEDPLALTLKKGTSKKIINKIADEHIRKHALNVLAGNYKSDYKLADYHAILSPSMLGHQLSIGDGYSKYQNITGVYLPVGKHIVLAEGIERGKEIKLIVPNWLRQAPDPKEPTKDPKGWGIEKEVFELQNGVNIIDLKDFGSLAYIYYFSENPQEEKPIRVHFLTGQVNGYFDSQKQNNADWDNLLNKAVYGVVDAKGKYIQTAYPVADLKKYAGGKRGRIDKQLRLLSTPSTPHYGIDQIQSCTGE
;
A
#
# COMPACT_ATOMS: atom_id res chain seq x y z
N MET A 1 -18.51 21.29 46.75
CA MET A 1 -17.48 20.46 46.10
C MET A 1 -18.13 19.50 45.11
N LYS A 2 -18.65 19.95 43.97
CA LYS A 2 -19.22 19.07 42.91
C LYS A 2 -19.21 19.78 41.54
N ARG A 3 -18.07 20.31 41.10
CA ARG A 3 -17.99 20.97 39.76
C ARG A 3 -16.66 20.77 39.00
N THR A 4 -15.77 19.83 39.43
CA THR A 4 -14.42 19.72 38.83
C THR A 4 -14.17 18.40 38.09
N ILE A 5 -15.17 17.53 37.93
CA ILE A 5 -15.00 16.20 37.27
C ILE A 5 -15.46 16.19 35.81
N LEU A 6 -16.16 17.22 35.35
CA LEU A 6 -16.74 17.21 33.99
C LEU A 6 -15.83 17.77 32.90
N THR A 7 -14.69 18.36 33.25
CA THR A 7 -13.79 19.02 32.27
C THR A 7 -12.67 18.11 31.77
N PHE A 8 -12.41 16.98 32.42
CA PHE A 8 -11.33 16.04 32.00
C PHE A 8 -11.78 14.96 31.02
N ALA A 9 -13.08 14.71 30.87
CA ALA A 9 -13.62 13.70 29.94
C ALA A 9 -13.71 14.18 28.49
N VAL A 10 -13.67 15.51 28.25
CA VAL A 10 -13.78 16.08 26.88
C VAL A 10 -12.41 16.22 26.21
N ALA A 11 -11.32 16.27 26.97
CA ALA A 11 -9.97 16.43 26.42
C ALA A 11 -9.34 15.14 25.87
N CYS A 12 -9.83 13.95 26.26
CA CYS A 12 -9.34 12.66 25.73
C CYS A 12 -10.02 12.20 24.44
N LEU A 13 -11.06 12.88 23.98
CA LEU A 13 -11.78 12.53 22.74
C LEU A 13 -11.26 13.23 21.49
N MET A 14 -10.23 14.08 21.59
CA MET A 14 -9.72 14.84 20.46
C MET A 14 -8.38 14.34 19.89
N ALA A 15 -7.85 13.22 20.37
CA ALA A 15 -6.54 12.71 19.95
C ALA A 15 -6.59 11.54 18.94
N SER A 16 -7.76 11.18 18.44
CA SER A 16 -7.90 10.19 17.36
C SER A 16 -8.74 10.75 16.21
N MET A 17 -8.28 11.86 15.61
CA MET A 17 -8.73 12.21 14.28
C MET A 17 -7.97 11.37 13.24
N GLY A 18 -8.09 10.06 13.30
CA GLY A 18 -8.05 9.24 12.12
C GLY A 18 -9.26 9.67 11.29
N TYR A 19 -9.09 9.89 10.00
CA TYR A 19 -10.14 10.29 9.08
C TYR A 19 -11.33 9.33 9.20
N ALA A 20 -12.32 9.69 10.02
CA ALA A 20 -13.51 8.87 10.20
C ALA A 20 -14.26 8.84 8.88
N GLN A 21 -14.35 7.68 8.29
CA GLN A 21 -15.11 7.48 7.06
C GLN A 21 -16.56 7.93 7.28
N SER A 22 -17.11 8.65 6.30
CA SER A 22 -18.52 9.04 6.37
C SER A 22 -19.40 7.80 6.35
N ALA A 23 -20.07 7.50 7.46
CA ALA A 23 -20.98 6.36 7.57
C ALA A 23 -22.08 6.37 6.48
N LYS A 24 -22.49 7.57 6.03
CA LYS A 24 -23.43 7.74 4.93
C LYS A 24 -22.84 7.26 3.60
N GLU A 25 -21.60 7.64 3.29
CA GLU A 25 -20.94 7.25 2.03
C GLU A 25 -20.67 5.74 2.01
N VAL A 26 -20.16 5.18 3.12
CA VAL A 26 -19.98 3.73 3.26
C VAL A 26 -21.29 3.00 3.01
N LYS A 27 -22.40 3.42 3.63
CA LYS A 27 -23.72 2.82 3.43
C LYS A 27 -24.19 2.93 1.98
N GLN A 28 -24.02 4.07 1.34
CA GLN A 28 -24.39 4.26 -0.08
C GLN A 28 -23.57 3.36 -0.99
N THR A 29 -22.27 3.23 -0.74
CA THR A 29 -21.39 2.34 -1.51
C THR A 29 -21.79 0.88 -1.34
N TYR A 30 -22.09 0.44 -0.12
CA TYR A 30 -22.65 -0.90 0.14
C TYR A 30 -23.94 -1.18 -0.63
N GLN A 31 -24.84 -0.21 -0.69
CA GLN A 31 -26.08 -0.38 -1.46
C GLN A 31 -25.81 -0.58 -2.96
N GLN A 32 -24.85 0.14 -3.51
CA GLN A 32 -24.48 0.00 -4.92
C GLN A 32 -23.74 -1.32 -5.20
N LEU A 33 -22.94 -1.80 -4.26
CA LEU A 33 -22.24 -3.09 -4.33
C LEU A 33 -23.15 -4.29 -4.06
N SER A 34 -24.41 -4.07 -3.65
CA SER A 34 -25.36 -5.15 -3.33
C SER A 34 -25.71 -6.07 -4.51
N ILE A 35 -25.32 -5.71 -5.74
CA ILE A 35 -25.44 -6.54 -6.94
C ILE A 35 -24.39 -7.68 -7.00
N PHE A 36 -23.37 -7.64 -6.14
CA PHE A 36 -22.37 -8.70 -6.04
C PHE A 36 -22.75 -9.72 -4.96
N GLU A 37 -22.30 -10.97 -5.14
CA GLU A 37 -22.52 -12.05 -4.18
C GLU A 37 -21.52 -12.00 -3.03
N ASP A 38 -20.29 -11.61 -3.32
CA ASP A 38 -19.15 -11.62 -2.40
C ASP A 38 -18.77 -10.22 -1.93
N PRO A 39 -18.14 -10.09 -0.74
CA PRO A 39 -17.78 -8.79 -0.17
C PRO A 39 -16.69 -8.06 -0.93
N LEU A 40 -15.94 -8.75 -1.78
CA LEU A 40 -14.87 -8.16 -2.60
C LEU A 40 -15.34 -7.76 -3.99
N ALA A 41 -16.64 -7.91 -4.29
CA ALA A 41 -17.26 -7.54 -5.55
C ALA A 41 -16.63 -8.25 -6.79
N LEU A 42 -16.35 -9.54 -6.67
CA LEU A 42 -15.74 -10.34 -7.75
C LEU A 42 -16.78 -11.09 -8.57
N THR A 43 -17.93 -11.42 -7.99
CA THR A 43 -18.97 -12.25 -8.58
C THR A 43 -20.32 -11.52 -8.57
N LEU A 44 -20.93 -11.36 -9.71
CA LEU A 44 -22.28 -10.77 -9.82
C LEU A 44 -23.36 -11.77 -9.41
N LYS A 45 -24.38 -11.30 -8.73
CA LYS A 45 -25.57 -12.09 -8.42
C LYS A 45 -26.25 -12.60 -9.67
N LYS A 46 -26.80 -13.81 -9.61
CA LYS A 46 -27.57 -14.42 -10.69
C LYS A 46 -28.70 -13.50 -11.16
N GLY A 47 -28.79 -13.28 -12.45
CA GLY A 47 -29.79 -12.39 -13.05
C GLY A 47 -29.39 -10.91 -13.12
N THR A 48 -28.19 -10.54 -12.63
CA THR A 48 -27.66 -9.18 -12.84
C THR A 48 -27.45 -8.94 -14.33
N SER A 49 -28.10 -7.92 -14.85
CA SER A 49 -28.03 -7.54 -16.26
C SER A 49 -27.38 -6.16 -16.46
N LYS A 50 -26.91 -5.88 -17.67
CA LYS A 50 -26.41 -4.55 -18.04
C LYS A 50 -27.39 -3.42 -17.71
N LYS A 51 -28.71 -3.68 -17.85
CA LYS A 51 -29.76 -2.71 -17.50
C LYS A 51 -29.78 -2.38 -16.00
N ILE A 52 -29.53 -3.37 -15.14
CA ILE A 52 -29.43 -3.17 -13.67
C ILE A 52 -28.15 -2.41 -13.36
N ILE A 53 -27.01 -2.82 -13.91
CA ILE A 53 -25.70 -2.20 -13.68
C ILE A 53 -25.70 -0.72 -14.10
N ASN A 54 -26.32 -0.38 -15.22
CA ASN A 54 -26.39 1.01 -15.71
C ASN A 54 -27.16 1.98 -14.77
N LYS A 55 -27.93 1.46 -13.81
CA LYS A 55 -28.61 2.28 -12.77
C LYS A 55 -27.71 2.64 -11.60
N ILE A 56 -26.51 2.04 -11.50
CA ILE A 56 -25.55 2.35 -10.45
C ILE A 56 -25.04 3.77 -10.67
N ALA A 57 -25.16 4.60 -9.62
CA ALA A 57 -24.75 6.00 -9.69
C ALA A 57 -23.24 6.17 -9.75
N ASP A 58 -22.51 5.42 -8.92
CA ASP A 58 -21.05 5.46 -8.90
C ASP A 58 -20.46 4.87 -10.18
N GLU A 59 -19.66 5.68 -10.86
CA GLU A 59 -19.08 5.32 -12.16
C GLU A 59 -18.05 4.19 -12.04
N HIS A 60 -17.27 4.19 -10.96
CA HIS A 60 -16.24 3.18 -10.75
C HIS A 60 -16.87 1.80 -10.48
N ILE A 61 -17.90 1.76 -9.61
CA ILE A 61 -18.65 0.52 -9.34
C ILE A 61 -19.34 0.04 -10.61
N ARG A 62 -19.98 0.95 -11.35
CA ARG A 62 -20.67 0.62 -12.61
C ARG A 62 -19.70 0.04 -13.64
N LYS A 63 -18.55 0.70 -13.87
CA LYS A 63 -17.50 0.24 -14.78
C LYS A 63 -16.94 -1.12 -14.36
N HIS A 64 -16.68 -1.29 -13.06
CA HIS A 64 -16.21 -2.55 -12.51
C HIS A 64 -17.23 -3.68 -12.78
N ALA A 65 -18.48 -3.47 -12.44
CA ALA A 65 -19.56 -4.46 -12.65
C ALA A 65 -19.74 -4.82 -14.13
N LEU A 66 -19.61 -3.86 -15.04
CA LEU A 66 -19.66 -4.13 -16.49
C LEU A 66 -18.47 -5.00 -16.94
N ASN A 67 -17.27 -4.75 -16.41
CA ASN A 67 -16.10 -5.57 -16.72
C ASN A 67 -16.24 -7.00 -16.17
N VAL A 68 -16.77 -7.16 -14.96
CA VAL A 68 -17.06 -8.48 -14.38
C VAL A 68 -18.11 -9.20 -15.21
N LEU A 69 -19.21 -8.52 -15.60
CA LEU A 69 -20.26 -9.10 -16.44
C LEU A 69 -19.72 -9.57 -17.78
N ALA A 70 -18.80 -8.83 -18.38
CA ALA A 70 -18.18 -9.15 -19.65
C ALA A 70 -17.04 -10.18 -19.57
N GLY A 71 -16.64 -10.63 -18.37
CA GLY A 71 -15.47 -11.49 -18.15
C GLY A 71 -14.13 -10.82 -18.45
N ASN A 72 -14.08 -9.50 -18.53
CA ASN A 72 -12.91 -8.71 -18.90
C ASN A 72 -12.18 -8.11 -17.70
N TYR A 73 -12.67 -8.33 -16.47
CA TYR A 73 -12.04 -7.79 -15.29
C TYR A 73 -10.70 -8.49 -15.01
N LYS A 74 -9.65 -7.68 -14.93
CA LYS A 74 -8.30 -8.12 -14.56
C LYS A 74 -8.01 -7.61 -13.16
N SER A 75 -7.72 -8.53 -12.27
CA SER A 75 -7.46 -8.25 -10.85
C SER A 75 -5.98 -8.03 -10.53
N ASP A 76 -5.09 -8.10 -11.52
CA ASP A 76 -3.64 -7.95 -11.33
C ASP A 76 -3.31 -6.76 -10.44
N TYR A 77 -2.56 -6.98 -9.36
CA TYR A 77 -2.23 -6.02 -8.31
C TYR A 77 -3.43 -5.46 -7.52
N LYS A 78 -4.62 -5.39 -8.11
CA LYS A 78 -5.79 -4.82 -7.45
C LYS A 78 -6.42 -5.74 -6.41
N LEU A 79 -6.24 -7.04 -6.54
CA LEU A 79 -6.72 -8.04 -5.61
C LEU A 79 -5.54 -8.91 -5.17
N ALA A 80 -5.29 -8.95 -3.87
CA ALA A 80 -4.24 -9.80 -3.31
C ALA A 80 -4.53 -10.19 -1.87
N ASP A 81 -3.91 -11.30 -1.46
CA ASP A 81 -3.83 -11.73 -0.07
C ASP A 81 -2.58 -11.11 0.56
N TYR A 82 -2.75 -10.53 1.75
CA TYR A 82 -1.67 -9.93 2.53
C TYR A 82 -1.50 -10.69 3.83
N HIS A 83 -0.27 -11.09 4.10
CA HIS A 83 0.11 -11.82 5.31
C HIS A 83 0.65 -10.86 6.36
N ALA A 84 0.46 -11.20 7.63
CA ALA A 84 1.13 -10.49 8.70
C ALA A 84 2.65 -10.62 8.56
N ILE A 85 3.34 -9.57 8.96
CA ILE A 85 4.79 -9.50 8.97
C ILE A 85 5.22 -9.15 10.40
N LEU A 86 6.42 -9.59 10.80
CA LEU A 86 6.97 -9.25 12.10
C LEU A 86 7.07 -7.72 12.23
N SER A 87 6.67 -7.20 13.38
CA SER A 87 6.70 -5.75 13.59
C SER A 87 8.11 -5.20 13.39
N PRO A 88 8.25 -3.99 12.79
CA PRO A 88 9.56 -3.41 12.53
C PRO A 88 10.43 -3.25 13.77
N SER A 89 9.82 -2.92 14.91
CA SER A 89 10.54 -2.81 16.19
C SER A 89 11.07 -4.15 16.68
N MET A 90 10.27 -5.21 16.62
CA MET A 90 10.73 -6.55 17.00
C MET A 90 11.81 -7.07 16.06
N LEU A 91 11.65 -6.86 14.75
CA LEU A 91 12.66 -7.27 13.78
C LEU A 91 13.97 -6.51 14.00
N GLY A 92 13.90 -5.19 14.24
CA GLY A 92 15.05 -4.36 14.56
C GLY A 92 15.75 -4.83 15.84
N HIS A 93 14.98 -5.22 16.86
CA HIS A 93 15.50 -5.75 18.11
C HIS A 93 16.20 -7.11 17.89
N GLN A 94 15.57 -8.04 17.16
CA GLN A 94 16.16 -9.35 16.85
C GLN A 94 17.47 -9.24 16.07
N LEU A 95 17.56 -8.26 15.17
CA LEU A 95 18.73 -8.05 14.32
C LEU A 95 19.74 -7.07 14.92
N SER A 96 19.47 -6.52 16.11
CA SER A 96 20.33 -5.56 16.81
C SER A 96 20.64 -4.29 15.98
N ILE A 97 19.69 -3.83 15.16
CA ILE A 97 19.85 -2.66 14.27
C ILE A 97 18.92 -1.49 14.62
N GLY A 98 18.28 -1.54 15.79
CA GLY A 98 17.38 -0.48 16.27
C GLY A 98 16.05 -0.43 15.50
N ASP A 99 15.28 0.67 15.68
CA ASP A 99 13.90 0.82 15.18
C ASP A 99 13.80 1.26 13.72
N GLY A 100 14.86 1.17 12.95
CA GLY A 100 14.98 1.74 11.61
C GLY A 100 14.25 1.02 10.48
N TYR A 101 13.49 -0.04 10.76
CA TYR A 101 12.80 -0.78 9.70
C TYR A 101 11.64 -0.03 9.07
N SER A 102 11.54 -0.17 7.76
CA SER A 102 10.46 0.41 6.98
C SER A 102 9.09 -0.19 7.34
N LYS A 103 8.11 0.67 7.53
CA LYS A 103 6.69 0.30 7.72
C LYS A 103 5.97 0.03 6.39
N TYR A 104 6.65 0.21 5.26
CA TYR A 104 6.10 0.11 3.90
C TYR A 104 6.35 -1.27 3.29
N GLN A 105 6.15 -2.32 4.06
CA GLN A 105 6.14 -3.70 3.59
C GLN A 105 4.76 -4.04 3.00
N ASN A 106 4.47 -5.24 2.58
CA ASN A 106 3.19 -5.54 1.93
C ASN A 106 2.84 -4.56 0.79
N ILE A 107 3.72 -4.54 -0.21
CA ILE A 107 3.60 -3.74 -1.42
C ILE A 107 2.31 -4.13 -2.14
N THR A 108 1.52 -3.15 -2.58
CA THR A 108 0.32 -3.43 -3.36
C THR A 108 0.53 -3.30 -4.86
N GLY A 109 1.45 -2.42 -5.30
CA GLY A 109 1.59 -2.04 -6.70
C GLY A 109 0.44 -1.17 -7.21
N VAL A 110 -0.38 -0.60 -6.31
CA VAL A 110 -1.48 0.29 -6.66
C VAL A 110 -1.12 1.72 -6.34
N TYR A 111 -1.27 2.59 -7.32
CA TYR A 111 -1.20 4.04 -7.16
C TYR A 111 -2.60 4.60 -6.89
N LEU A 112 -2.71 5.36 -5.82
CA LEU A 112 -3.92 6.10 -5.46
C LEU A 112 -3.66 7.60 -5.70
N PRO A 113 -4.24 8.22 -6.74
CA PRO A 113 -4.20 9.67 -6.90
C PRO A 113 -4.98 10.40 -5.79
N VAL A 114 -4.83 11.71 -5.69
CA VAL A 114 -5.66 12.54 -4.80
C VAL A 114 -7.14 12.31 -5.11
N GLY A 115 -7.95 12.23 -4.07
CA GLY A 115 -9.39 12.01 -4.16
C GLY A 115 -9.88 10.77 -3.42
N LYS A 116 -11.14 10.41 -3.67
CA LYS A 116 -11.80 9.29 -2.99
C LYS A 116 -11.59 7.97 -3.71
N HIS A 117 -11.27 6.96 -2.93
CA HIS A 117 -11.05 5.60 -3.39
C HIS A 117 -11.92 4.61 -2.62
N ILE A 118 -12.33 3.54 -3.31
CA ILE A 118 -13.06 2.42 -2.74
C ILE A 118 -12.10 1.24 -2.62
N VAL A 119 -11.87 0.80 -1.39
CA VAL A 119 -11.07 -0.38 -1.06
C VAL A 119 -11.96 -1.35 -0.29
N LEU A 120 -12.01 -2.59 -0.76
CA LEU A 120 -12.75 -3.66 -0.13
C LEU A 120 -11.78 -4.59 0.59
N ALA A 121 -12.16 -5.04 1.78
CA ALA A 121 -11.31 -5.97 2.54
C ALA A 121 -12.15 -7.06 3.18
N GLU A 122 -11.54 -8.23 3.35
CA GLU A 122 -12.10 -9.35 4.11
C GLU A 122 -11.03 -10.10 4.87
N GLY A 123 -11.45 -10.87 5.87
CA GLY A 123 -10.55 -11.68 6.69
C GLY A 123 -9.91 -10.93 7.86
N ILE A 124 -10.30 -9.67 8.11
CA ILE A 124 -9.79 -8.90 9.26
C ILE A 124 -10.47 -9.41 10.52
N GLU A 125 -9.69 -10.02 11.42
CA GLU A 125 -10.19 -10.53 12.70
C GLU A 125 -10.44 -9.37 13.67
N ARG A 126 -11.40 -9.57 14.57
CA ARG A 126 -11.76 -8.56 15.57
C ARG A 126 -10.56 -8.20 16.46
N GLY A 127 -10.30 -6.92 16.61
CA GLY A 127 -9.21 -6.39 17.44
C GLY A 127 -7.85 -6.33 16.73
N LYS A 128 -7.75 -6.76 15.47
CA LYS A 128 -6.54 -6.58 14.66
C LYS A 128 -6.51 -5.20 14.04
N GLU A 129 -5.34 -4.57 14.11
CA GLU A 129 -5.08 -3.25 13.53
C GLU A 129 -4.51 -3.41 12.13
N ILE A 130 -5.34 -3.22 11.12
CA ILE A 130 -4.93 -3.24 9.72
C ILE A 130 -5.09 -1.83 9.15
N LYS A 131 -4.03 -1.33 8.50
CA LYS A 131 -4.05 0.02 7.94
C LYS A 131 -3.62 0.02 6.47
N LEU A 132 -4.19 0.95 5.72
CA LEU A 132 -3.67 1.39 4.44
C LEU A 132 -2.79 2.60 4.68
N ILE A 133 -1.55 2.55 4.20
CA ILE A 133 -0.58 3.65 4.30
C ILE A 133 -0.26 4.15 2.91
N VAL A 134 -0.31 5.46 2.73
CA VAL A 134 0.05 6.15 1.49
C VAL A 134 1.13 7.18 1.81
N PRO A 135 2.43 6.85 1.60
CA PRO A 135 3.54 7.76 1.88
C PRO A 135 3.77 8.75 0.74
N ASN A 136 4.16 9.98 1.05
CA ASN A 136 4.56 10.96 0.05
C ASN A 136 6.01 10.74 -0.40
N TRP A 137 6.21 9.74 -1.30
CA TRP A 137 7.54 9.41 -1.80
C TRP A 137 8.23 10.52 -2.58
N LEU A 138 7.45 11.42 -3.19
CA LEU A 138 7.97 12.51 -4.02
C LEU A 138 8.03 13.84 -3.28
N ARG A 139 7.80 13.83 -1.95
CA ARG A 139 7.94 15.02 -1.14
C ARG A 139 9.37 15.54 -1.20
N GLN A 140 9.48 16.83 -1.46
CA GLN A 140 10.75 17.55 -1.43
C GLN A 140 10.79 18.47 -0.21
N ALA A 141 11.98 18.69 0.35
CA ALA A 141 12.16 19.72 1.35
C ALA A 141 11.81 21.09 0.75
N PRO A 142 11.22 22.03 1.53
CA PRO A 142 10.88 23.37 1.06
C PRO A 142 12.08 24.11 0.50
N ASP A 143 13.26 23.92 1.11
CA ASP A 143 14.54 24.36 0.56
C ASP A 143 15.45 23.13 0.32
N PRO A 144 15.63 22.73 -0.96
CA PRO A 144 16.52 21.60 -1.28
C PRO A 144 17.99 21.82 -0.90
N LYS A 145 18.43 23.09 -0.72
CA LYS A 145 19.79 23.41 -0.31
C LYS A 145 20.02 23.27 1.19
N GLU A 146 18.94 23.39 1.97
CA GLU A 146 18.99 23.27 3.42
C GLU A 146 17.94 22.26 3.96
N PRO A 147 18.03 20.99 3.54
CA PRO A 147 17.02 19.99 3.89
C PRO A 147 16.94 19.72 5.40
N THR A 148 17.99 20.04 6.15
CA THR A 148 18.02 19.93 7.62
C THR A 148 17.13 20.96 8.33
N LYS A 149 16.76 22.04 7.63
CA LYS A 149 15.85 23.07 8.14
C LYS A 149 14.38 22.79 7.82
N ASP A 150 14.08 21.64 7.21
CA ASP A 150 12.70 21.26 6.94
C ASP A 150 11.91 21.11 8.24
N PRO A 151 10.84 21.89 8.46
CA PRO A 151 10.05 21.82 9.68
C PRO A 151 9.34 20.47 9.88
N LYS A 152 9.13 19.70 8.80
CA LYS A 152 8.62 18.33 8.86
C LYS A 152 9.72 17.29 9.09
N GLY A 153 10.98 17.71 9.12
CA GLY A 153 12.14 16.85 9.34
C GLY A 153 12.37 15.81 8.24
N TRP A 154 13.13 14.79 8.57
CA TRP A 154 13.46 13.68 7.67
C TRP A 154 12.35 12.62 7.58
N GLY A 155 11.26 12.80 8.29
CA GLY A 155 10.13 11.87 8.26
C GLY A 155 9.42 11.88 6.92
N ILE A 156 9.06 10.69 6.45
CA ILE A 156 8.19 10.55 5.28
C ILE A 156 6.78 10.95 5.70
N GLU A 157 6.25 12.03 5.09
CA GLU A 157 4.85 12.40 5.23
C GLU A 157 3.96 11.28 4.68
N LYS A 158 2.86 10.98 5.35
CA LYS A 158 1.97 9.89 4.95
C LYS A 158 0.55 10.15 5.40
N GLU A 159 -0.40 9.66 4.62
CA GLU A 159 -1.78 9.48 5.05
C GLU A 159 -2.00 8.03 5.48
N VAL A 160 -2.78 7.82 6.54
CA VAL A 160 -3.01 6.49 7.14
C VAL A 160 -4.49 6.30 7.39
N PHE A 161 -5.04 5.18 6.93
CA PHE A 161 -6.45 4.83 7.04
C PHE A 161 -6.59 3.46 7.67
N GLU A 162 -7.44 3.33 8.68
CA GLU A 162 -7.80 2.02 9.23
C GLU A 162 -8.69 1.26 8.26
N LEU A 163 -8.38 -0.01 8.03
CA LEU A 163 -9.19 -0.90 7.21
C LEU A 163 -10.10 -1.77 8.07
N GLN A 164 -11.32 -1.94 7.59
CA GLN A 164 -12.32 -2.82 8.18
C GLN A 164 -12.82 -3.80 7.13
N ASN A 165 -13.42 -4.93 7.56
CA ASN A 165 -14.07 -5.83 6.64
C ASN A 165 -15.17 -5.11 5.85
N GLY A 166 -15.23 -5.36 4.55
CA GLY A 166 -16.16 -4.75 3.62
C GLY A 166 -15.65 -3.45 3.01
N VAL A 167 -16.49 -2.43 2.94
CA VAL A 167 -16.21 -1.18 2.22
C VAL A 167 -15.40 -0.21 3.08
N ASN A 168 -14.29 0.26 2.51
CA ASN A 168 -13.48 1.34 3.04
C ASN A 168 -13.41 2.47 2.02
N ILE A 169 -13.74 3.70 2.44
CA ILE A 169 -13.62 4.91 1.64
C ILE A 169 -12.33 5.61 2.06
N ILE A 170 -11.36 5.65 1.18
CA ILE A 170 -10.06 6.28 1.37
C ILE A 170 -10.11 7.65 0.68
N ASP A 171 -9.98 8.73 1.42
CA ASP A 171 -10.10 10.10 0.89
C ASP A 171 -8.75 10.82 1.03
N LEU A 172 -7.89 10.67 0.01
CA LEU A 172 -6.57 11.31 -0.05
C LEU A 172 -6.73 12.80 -0.36
N LYS A 173 -6.19 13.65 0.52
CA LYS A 173 -6.38 15.10 0.44
C LYS A 173 -5.22 15.84 -0.20
N ASP A 174 -4.00 15.48 0.21
CA ASP A 174 -2.84 16.32 -0.04
C ASP A 174 -1.98 15.82 -1.20
N PHE A 175 -1.83 14.52 -1.34
CA PHE A 175 -1.00 13.91 -2.37
C PHE A 175 -1.49 12.51 -2.75
N GLY A 176 -1.17 12.09 -3.98
CA GLY A 176 -1.35 10.71 -4.43
C GLY A 176 -0.02 9.96 -4.38
N SER A 177 -0.07 8.67 -4.06
CA SER A 177 1.13 7.82 -4.02
C SER A 177 0.80 6.33 -4.08
N LEU A 178 1.84 5.49 -3.94
CA LEU A 178 1.70 4.04 -3.82
C LEU A 178 1.06 3.68 -2.48
N ALA A 179 0.21 2.68 -2.50
CA ALA A 179 -0.45 2.16 -1.31
C ALA A 179 0.30 0.96 -0.73
N TYR A 180 0.30 0.85 0.60
CA TYR A 180 0.90 -0.26 1.35
C TYR A 180 -0.07 -0.75 2.40
N ILE A 181 -0.08 -2.06 2.68
CA ILE A 181 -0.89 -2.64 3.73
C ILE A 181 -0.03 -2.79 4.99
N TYR A 182 -0.42 -2.10 6.05
CA TYR A 182 0.15 -2.26 7.37
C TYR A 182 -0.56 -3.44 8.05
N TYR A 183 0.15 -4.56 8.13
CA TYR A 183 -0.31 -5.75 8.84
C TYR A 183 0.88 -6.35 9.58
N PHE A 184 1.11 -5.89 10.80
CA PHE A 184 2.18 -6.37 11.65
C PHE A 184 1.66 -7.16 12.83
N SER A 185 2.41 -8.18 13.21
CA SER A 185 2.14 -9.00 14.38
C SER A 185 3.46 -9.41 15.04
N GLU A 186 3.41 -9.70 16.32
CA GLU A 186 4.52 -10.32 17.03
C GLU A 186 4.69 -11.80 16.65
N ASN A 187 3.59 -12.45 16.28
CA ASN A 187 3.54 -13.85 15.85
C ASN A 187 2.91 -13.98 14.45
N PRO A 188 3.56 -13.51 13.39
CA PRO A 188 2.96 -13.45 12.05
C PRO A 188 2.57 -14.82 11.49
N GLN A 189 3.19 -15.91 11.98
CA GLN A 189 2.87 -17.29 11.55
C GLN A 189 1.50 -17.78 12.05
N GLU A 190 0.96 -17.17 13.11
CA GLU A 190 -0.34 -17.50 13.69
C GLU A 190 -1.46 -16.68 13.06
N GLU A 191 -1.12 -15.65 12.30
CA GLU A 191 -2.09 -14.73 11.70
C GLU A 191 -2.64 -15.29 10.38
N LYS A 192 -3.94 -15.15 10.19
CA LYS A 192 -4.56 -15.45 8.90
C LYS A 192 -4.31 -14.33 7.90
N PRO A 193 -4.15 -14.66 6.61
CA PRO A 193 -4.07 -13.63 5.59
C PRO A 193 -5.38 -12.84 5.51
N ILE A 194 -5.26 -11.56 5.20
CA ILE A 194 -6.40 -10.73 4.80
C ILE A 194 -6.40 -10.59 3.29
N ARG A 195 -7.58 -10.44 2.70
CA ARG A 195 -7.71 -10.17 1.26
C ARG A 195 -8.18 -8.74 1.04
N VAL A 196 -7.49 -8.01 0.16
CA VAL A 196 -7.83 -6.61 -0.15
C VAL A 196 -8.03 -6.45 -1.64
N HIS A 197 -9.11 -5.77 -2.01
CA HIS A 197 -9.43 -5.42 -3.38
C HIS A 197 -9.53 -3.89 -3.54
N PHE A 198 -8.65 -3.32 -4.35
CA PHE A 198 -8.70 -1.92 -4.76
C PHE A 198 -9.66 -1.78 -5.94
N LEU A 199 -10.90 -1.43 -5.66
CA LEU A 199 -11.90 -1.24 -6.71
C LEU A 199 -11.54 -0.04 -7.60
N THR A 200 -10.98 1.00 -7.01
CA THR A 200 -10.44 2.20 -7.68
C THR A 200 -8.90 2.21 -7.62
N GLY A 201 -8.30 3.32 -8.01
CA GLY A 201 -6.84 3.45 -8.15
C GLY A 201 -6.33 2.92 -9.48
N GLN A 202 -5.03 3.07 -9.72
CA GLN A 202 -4.36 2.69 -10.96
C GLN A 202 -3.28 1.65 -10.69
N VAL A 203 -3.13 0.68 -11.58
CA VAL A 203 -2.06 -0.31 -11.47
C VAL A 203 -0.75 0.36 -11.86
N ASN A 204 0.17 0.47 -10.90
CA ASN A 204 1.55 0.87 -11.12
C ASN A 204 2.45 -0.35 -11.31
N GLY A 205 2.11 -1.44 -10.62
CA GLY A 205 2.91 -2.63 -10.52
C GLY A 205 4.09 -2.47 -9.55
N TYR A 206 4.79 -3.57 -9.34
CA TYR A 206 6.07 -3.63 -8.64
C TYR A 206 6.92 -4.77 -9.23
N PHE A 207 8.21 -4.74 -9.00
CA PHE A 207 9.10 -5.82 -9.40
C PHE A 207 9.36 -6.79 -8.25
N ASP A 208 9.15 -8.08 -8.50
CA ASP A 208 9.50 -9.17 -7.58
C ASP A 208 10.57 -10.05 -8.24
N SER A 209 11.82 -9.93 -7.79
CA SER A 209 12.95 -10.65 -8.37
C SER A 209 12.86 -12.17 -8.23
N GLN A 210 11.98 -12.68 -7.35
CA GLN A 210 11.75 -14.11 -7.18
C GLN A 210 10.75 -14.69 -8.22
N LYS A 211 9.95 -13.82 -8.85
CA LYS A 211 8.86 -14.20 -9.75
C LYS A 211 9.00 -13.66 -11.16
N GLN A 212 9.74 -12.56 -11.33
CA GLN A 212 9.80 -11.78 -12.56
C GLN A 212 11.22 -11.77 -13.13
N ASN A 213 11.33 -11.54 -14.42
CA ASN A 213 12.57 -11.47 -15.16
C ASN A 213 12.90 -10.05 -15.64
N ASN A 214 14.00 -9.90 -16.37
CA ASN A 214 14.45 -8.60 -16.86
C ASN A 214 13.50 -7.93 -17.87
N ALA A 215 12.75 -8.72 -18.64
CA ALA A 215 11.76 -8.16 -19.56
C ALA A 215 10.57 -7.57 -18.80
N ASP A 216 10.18 -8.20 -17.69
CA ASP A 216 9.16 -7.70 -16.78
C ASP A 216 9.59 -6.38 -16.14
N TRP A 217 10.89 -6.24 -15.81
CA TRP A 217 11.47 -5.01 -15.29
C TRP A 217 11.33 -3.84 -16.27
N ASP A 218 11.77 -4.02 -17.51
CA ASP A 218 11.68 -2.97 -18.54
C ASP A 218 10.22 -2.59 -18.80
N ASN A 219 9.33 -3.59 -18.83
CA ASN A 219 7.91 -3.38 -19.03
C ASN A 219 7.27 -2.60 -17.87
N LEU A 220 7.66 -2.92 -16.62
CA LEU A 220 7.23 -2.20 -15.42
C LEU A 220 7.65 -0.72 -15.50
N LEU A 221 8.93 -0.44 -15.75
CA LEU A 221 9.43 0.93 -15.81
C LEU A 221 8.75 1.75 -16.92
N ASN A 222 8.37 1.10 -18.04
CA ASN A 222 7.72 1.79 -19.15
C ASN A 222 6.22 2.02 -18.91
N LYS A 223 5.57 1.19 -18.11
CA LYS A 223 4.12 1.26 -17.82
C LYS A 223 3.78 1.91 -16.49
N ALA A 224 4.77 2.18 -15.64
CA ALA A 224 4.55 2.82 -14.36
C ALA A 224 3.81 4.15 -14.54
N VAL A 225 2.71 4.30 -13.79
CA VAL A 225 1.85 5.49 -13.83
C VAL A 225 2.21 6.51 -12.75
N TYR A 226 3.02 6.09 -11.76
CA TYR A 226 3.56 6.93 -10.70
C TYR A 226 5.08 7.04 -10.83
N GLY A 227 5.64 8.15 -10.37
CA GLY A 227 7.08 8.44 -10.50
C GLY A 227 8.01 7.56 -9.67
N VAL A 228 7.48 6.64 -8.87
CA VAL A 228 8.22 5.70 -8.04
C VAL A 228 7.71 4.29 -8.28
N VAL A 229 8.60 3.29 -8.27
CA VAL A 229 8.25 1.87 -8.29
C VAL A 229 8.91 1.15 -7.12
N ASP A 230 8.21 0.14 -6.61
CA ASP A 230 8.76 -0.79 -5.65
C ASP A 230 9.51 -1.93 -6.35
N ALA A 231 10.63 -2.33 -5.76
CA ALA A 231 11.35 -3.54 -6.13
C ALA A 231 11.57 -4.40 -4.90
N LYS A 232 11.29 -5.69 -5.03
CA LYS A 232 11.31 -6.67 -3.96
C LYS A 232 12.22 -7.84 -4.31
N GLY A 233 13.15 -8.14 -3.43
CA GLY A 233 13.93 -9.38 -3.39
C GLY A 233 13.47 -10.29 -2.26
N LYS A 234 14.22 -11.37 -2.03
CA LYS A 234 13.91 -12.31 -0.94
C LYS A 234 13.96 -11.66 0.45
N TYR A 235 14.93 -10.79 0.68
CA TYR A 235 15.20 -10.19 1.99
C TYR A 235 15.20 -8.66 1.99
N ILE A 236 15.04 -8.04 0.83
CA ILE A 236 15.10 -6.59 0.68
C ILE A 236 13.94 -6.07 -0.15
N GLN A 237 13.48 -4.90 0.20
CA GLN A 237 12.49 -4.14 -0.54
C GLN A 237 12.96 -2.68 -0.62
N THR A 238 12.80 -2.08 -1.78
CA THR A 238 13.14 -0.68 -2.02
C THR A 238 12.04 0.00 -2.82
N ALA A 239 11.88 1.31 -2.64
CA ALA A 239 11.08 2.17 -3.49
C ALA A 239 12.00 3.21 -4.13
N TYR A 240 12.02 3.30 -5.47
CA TYR A 240 12.93 4.17 -6.20
C TYR A 240 12.24 4.97 -7.30
N PRO A 241 12.72 6.19 -7.57
CA PRO A 241 12.25 6.99 -8.70
C PRO A 241 12.45 6.27 -10.04
N VAL A 242 11.38 6.21 -10.83
CA VAL A 242 11.40 5.58 -12.17
C VAL A 242 12.44 6.23 -13.09
N ALA A 243 12.59 7.55 -13.02
CA ALA A 243 13.56 8.29 -13.83
C ALA A 243 14.99 7.83 -13.57
N ASP A 244 15.36 7.66 -12.30
CA ASP A 244 16.69 7.20 -11.90
C ASP A 244 16.93 5.75 -12.31
N LEU A 245 15.94 4.90 -12.13
CA LEU A 245 16.00 3.50 -12.55
C LEU A 245 16.18 3.39 -14.07
N LYS A 246 15.46 4.18 -14.86
CA LYS A 246 15.66 4.24 -16.33
C LYS A 246 17.06 4.70 -16.71
N LYS A 247 17.58 5.72 -16.02
CA LYS A 247 18.89 6.31 -16.30
C LYS A 247 20.04 5.37 -15.94
N TYR A 248 19.99 4.74 -14.77
CA TYR A 248 21.12 4.00 -14.22
C TYR A 248 20.99 2.47 -14.32
N ALA A 249 19.78 1.97 -14.44
CA ALA A 249 19.46 0.55 -14.51
C ALA A 249 18.81 0.12 -15.82
N GLY A 250 18.43 1.03 -16.67
CA GLY A 250 17.89 0.75 -18.00
C GLY A 250 18.93 0.10 -18.91
N GLY A 251 18.59 -1.03 -19.54
CA GLY A 251 19.48 -1.75 -20.46
C GLY A 251 20.67 -2.47 -19.84
N LYS A 252 21.04 -2.17 -18.58
CA LYS A 252 22.06 -2.88 -17.81
C LYS A 252 21.43 -3.89 -16.85
N ARG A 253 20.59 -4.69 -17.38
CA ARG A 253 19.58 -5.58 -16.80
C ARG A 253 20.08 -6.50 -15.68
N GLY A 254 21.33 -6.97 -15.74
CA GLY A 254 21.86 -7.89 -14.76
C GLY A 254 22.29 -7.27 -13.42
N ARG A 255 22.31 -5.94 -13.28
CA ARG A 255 22.85 -5.29 -12.06
C ARG A 255 21.84 -5.28 -10.92
N ILE A 256 20.59 -4.88 -11.15
CA ILE A 256 19.58 -4.83 -10.08
C ILE A 256 19.13 -6.23 -9.69
N ASP A 257 18.86 -7.10 -10.68
CA ASP A 257 18.52 -8.48 -10.39
C ASP A 257 19.68 -9.20 -9.66
N LYS A 258 20.91 -8.99 -10.09
CA LYS A 258 22.10 -9.51 -9.42
C LYS A 258 22.27 -8.93 -8.01
N GLN A 259 22.04 -7.64 -7.79
CA GLN A 259 22.13 -7.02 -6.47
C GLN A 259 20.97 -7.44 -5.55
N LEU A 260 19.75 -7.44 -6.02
CA LEU A 260 18.61 -7.95 -5.25
C LEU A 260 18.77 -9.45 -4.95
N ARG A 261 19.35 -10.24 -5.85
CA ARG A 261 19.66 -11.65 -5.62
C ARG A 261 20.86 -11.83 -4.68
N LEU A 262 21.92 -11.03 -4.78
CA LEU A 262 23.07 -11.07 -3.87
C LEU A 262 22.65 -10.68 -2.44
N LEU A 263 21.81 -9.67 -2.30
CA LEU A 263 21.23 -9.28 -1.01
C LEU A 263 20.23 -10.33 -0.50
N SER A 264 19.77 -11.24 -1.36
CA SER A 264 18.86 -12.33 -1.02
C SER A 264 19.53 -13.70 -0.86
N THR A 265 20.83 -13.84 -1.10
CA THR A 265 21.57 -15.02 -0.72
C THR A 265 22.09 -14.88 0.70
N PRO A 266 21.93 -15.88 1.60
CA PRO A 266 22.63 -15.87 2.87
C PRO A 266 24.13 -15.90 2.55
N SER A 267 24.76 -14.73 2.47
CA SER A 267 26.21 -14.70 2.61
C SER A 267 26.50 -15.18 4.04
N THR A 268 27.41 -16.14 4.18
CA THR A 268 28.10 -16.46 5.45
C THR A 268 28.22 -15.21 6.29
N PRO A 269 28.14 -15.30 7.63
CA PRO A 269 27.88 -14.18 8.54
C PRO A 269 29.00 -13.14 8.55
N HIS A 270 29.15 -12.38 7.52
CA HIS A 270 29.89 -11.15 7.44
C HIS A 270 28.98 -10.05 6.91
N TYR A 271 28.42 -9.32 7.84
CA TYR A 271 27.86 -7.97 7.81
C TYR A 271 27.71 -7.31 6.41
N GLY A 272 26.50 -7.37 5.85
CA GLY A 272 26.13 -6.71 4.60
C GLY A 272 26.06 -5.17 4.64
N ILE A 273 26.73 -4.51 5.60
CA ILE A 273 26.83 -3.05 5.69
C ILE A 273 27.92 -2.52 4.74
N ASP A 274 29.00 -3.28 4.53
CA ASP A 274 30.12 -2.82 3.70
C ASP A 274 29.80 -2.79 2.19
N GLN A 275 28.77 -3.51 1.75
CA GLN A 275 28.38 -3.50 0.33
C GLN A 275 27.42 -2.37 -0.06
N ILE A 276 26.75 -1.75 0.90
CA ILE A 276 25.86 -0.61 0.64
C ILE A 276 26.69 0.67 0.44
N GLN A 277 27.85 0.78 1.07
CA GLN A 277 28.75 1.93 0.91
C GLN A 277 29.50 1.95 -0.43
N SER A 278 29.68 0.81 -1.10
CA SER A 278 30.35 0.77 -2.38
C SER A 278 29.50 1.20 -3.59
N CYS A 279 28.21 1.44 -3.39
CA CYS A 279 27.30 1.89 -4.46
C CYS A 279 27.17 3.41 -4.57
N THR A 280 27.82 4.18 -3.68
CA THR A 280 27.78 5.65 -3.69
C THR A 280 29.09 6.33 -4.12
N GLY A 281 30.09 5.55 -4.51
CA GLY A 281 31.38 6.04 -4.98
C GLY A 281 31.80 5.42 -6.30
N GLU A 282 31.46 6.05 -7.38
CA GLU A 282 32.10 6.22 -8.68
C GLU A 282 31.11 6.56 -9.78
#